data_593def13e31189be04aade5b8b467fbe
#
_entry.id   593def13e31189be04aade5b8b467fbe
#
_cell.length_a   1.000
_cell.length_b   1.000
_cell.length_c   1.000
_cell.angle_alpha   90.00
_cell.angle_beta   90.00
_cell.angle_gamma   90.00
#
_symmetry.space_group_name_H-M   'P 1'
#
loop_
_entity.id
_entity.type
_entity.pdbx_description
1 polymer ?
#
loop_
_entity_poly.entity_id
_entity_poly.type
_entity_poly.pdbx_seq_one_letter_code
_entity_poly.pdbx_strand_id
1 'polypeptide(L)'
;PHISSPFILITGTSSYQVSNGCSIDPILQHPFLIKWFCTNAPAHAKIVPLPIGFQEKERSGGNQESISECHANKTPFERKKDRILLPYHIIHPPHSPEGKRAGESRVKAIEQLSSLPFVDSQPEKLPWKDYMVLLDKYKFVMCLEGTGPDIHRNYEALALHCVPINIKTIMENLFGFHRLPGLFFSSWDHLNEDKFRNYVDFNYNFGPVDVFLKVKYHADLIKKLQNENRGF
;
A
#
# COMPACT_ATOMS: atom_id res chain seq x y z
N PRO A 1 19.05 11.66 24.27
CA PRO A 1 18.92 13.10 24.17
C PRO A 1 17.58 13.53 24.77
N HIS A 2 17.61 14.56 25.65
CA HIS A 2 16.38 15.14 26.16
C HIS A 2 15.86 16.16 25.13
N ILE A 3 14.68 15.89 24.58
CA ILE A 3 13.97 16.82 23.71
C ILE A 3 13.05 17.65 24.63
N SER A 4 13.29 18.96 24.69
CA SER A 4 12.58 19.90 25.56
C SER A 4 11.68 20.88 24.79
N SER A 5 11.50 20.66 23.49
CA SER A 5 10.69 21.51 22.62
C SER A 5 9.74 20.67 21.77
N PRO A 6 8.60 21.21 21.32
CA PRO A 6 7.68 20.51 20.42
C PRO A 6 8.39 20.02 19.15
N PHE A 7 8.13 18.77 18.78
CA PHE A 7 8.76 18.15 17.60
C PHE A 7 7.81 17.23 16.84
N ILE A 8 8.10 17.06 15.55
CA ILE A 8 7.53 16.05 14.68
C ILE A 8 8.58 14.98 14.43
N LEU A 9 8.24 13.72 14.69
CA LEU A 9 9.11 12.59 14.38
C LEU A 9 8.75 12.05 12.99
N ILE A 10 9.76 11.73 12.17
CA ILE A 10 9.59 11.08 10.88
C ILE A 10 10.49 9.85 10.84
N THR A 11 9.90 8.69 10.61
CA THR A 11 10.63 7.44 10.42
C THR A 11 10.09 6.69 9.20
N GLY A 12 10.93 5.92 8.55
CA GLY A 12 10.52 5.17 7.35
C GLY A 12 11.57 4.17 6.91
N THR A 13 11.45 3.69 5.67
CA THR A 13 12.37 2.78 4.99
C THR A 13 12.45 1.36 5.57
N SER A 14 11.58 0.98 6.49
CA SER A 14 11.53 -0.37 7.04
C SER A 14 10.33 -1.15 6.49
N SER A 15 10.56 -2.40 6.12
CA SER A 15 9.48 -3.34 5.81
C SER A 15 8.74 -3.84 7.07
N TYR A 16 9.34 -3.66 8.25
CA TYR A 16 8.73 -4.12 9.50
C TYR A 16 7.68 -3.15 10.02
N GLN A 17 6.69 -3.71 10.70
CA GLN A 17 5.73 -2.91 11.44
C GLN A 17 6.43 -2.20 12.61
N VAL A 18 6.13 -0.91 12.80
CA VAL A 18 6.81 -0.06 13.80
C VAL A 18 6.71 -0.61 15.22
N SER A 19 5.61 -1.29 15.56
CA SER A 19 5.40 -1.90 16.88
C SER A 19 5.94 -3.33 17.01
N ASN A 20 6.62 -3.86 15.98
CA ASN A 20 7.07 -5.25 15.98
C ASN A 20 8.24 -5.46 16.95
N GLY A 21 7.99 -6.18 18.03
CA GLY A 21 9.01 -6.53 19.04
C GLY A 21 9.41 -5.43 20.03
N CYS A 22 8.89 -4.20 19.91
CA CYS A 22 9.19 -3.09 20.81
C CYS A 22 7.93 -2.30 21.18
N SER A 23 7.84 -1.85 22.44
CA SER A 23 6.81 -0.88 22.81
C SER A 23 7.11 0.49 22.20
N ILE A 24 6.12 1.09 21.56
CA ILE A 24 6.19 2.45 21.02
C ILE A 24 5.64 3.49 22.00
N ASP A 25 5.10 3.04 23.14
CA ASP A 25 4.49 3.90 24.14
C ASP A 25 5.41 5.00 24.66
N PRO A 26 6.70 4.74 24.94
CA PRO A 26 7.60 5.81 25.40
C PRO A 26 7.74 6.97 24.40
N ILE A 27 7.64 6.68 23.10
CA ILE A 27 7.66 7.70 22.05
C ILE A 27 6.31 8.43 22.02
N LEU A 28 5.20 7.71 22.03
CA LEU A 28 3.86 8.27 21.94
C LEU A 28 3.48 9.10 23.17
N GLN A 29 4.00 8.73 24.35
CA GLN A 29 3.78 9.45 25.61
C GLN A 29 4.71 10.65 25.79
N HIS A 30 5.67 10.84 24.87
CA HIS A 30 6.59 11.97 24.99
C HIS A 30 5.81 13.31 24.97
N PRO A 31 5.98 14.21 25.99
CA PRO A 31 5.13 15.39 26.15
C PRO A 31 5.27 16.40 25.00
N PHE A 32 6.42 16.43 24.35
CA PHE A 32 6.69 17.34 23.23
C PHE A 32 6.47 16.71 21.85
N LEU A 33 6.04 15.43 21.74
CA LEU A 33 5.71 14.83 20.47
C LEU A 33 4.35 15.35 19.95
N ILE A 34 4.38 16.13 18.88
CA ILE A 34 3.21 16.63 18.17
C ILE A 34 2.59 15.51 17.32
N LYS A 35 3.37 14.99 16.40
CA LYS A 35 2.99 13.90 15.47
C LYS A 35 4.18 13.03 15.11
N TRP A 36 3.90 11.79 14.81
CA TRP A 36 4.86 10.82 14.30
C TRP A 36 4.43 10.33 12.92
N PHE A 37 5.18 10.69 11.89
CA PHE A 37 5.01 10.19 10.53
C PHE A 37 5.84 8.91 10.36
N CYS A 38 5.21 7.78 10.06
CA CYS A 38 5.95 6.53 9.87
C CYS A 38 5.28 5.58 8.88
N THR A 39 6.09 4.77 8.22
CA THR A 39 5.64 3.65 7.39
C THR A 39 5.25 2.46 8.26
N ASN A 40 4.39 1.59 7.76
CA ASN A 40 3.93 0.38 8.47
C ASN A 40 3.45 0.66 9.90
N ALA A 41 2.67 1.71 10.06
CA ALA A 41 2.28 2.29 11.33
C ALA A 41 0.95 1.77 11.88
N PRO A 42 0.84 1.47 13.18
CA PRO A 42 -0.44 1.19 13.81
C PRO A 42 -1.33 2.44 13.85
N ALA A 43 -2.64 2.24 14.03
CA ALA A 43 -3.58 3.34 14.23
C ALA A 43 -3.34 3.99 15.61
N HIS A 44 -3.07 5.28 15.63
CA HIS A 44 -2.96 6.08 16.86
C HIS A 44 -3.15 7.56 16.56
N ALA A 45 -3.73 8.33 17.50
CA ALA A 45 -4.04 9.75 17.31
C ALA A 45 -2.79 10.61 17.00
N LYS A 46 -1.62 10.27 17.52
CA LYS A 46 -0.35 10.95 17.24
C LYS A 46 0.37 10.42 15.99
N ILE A 47 -0.07 9.34 15.37
CA ILE A 47 0.58 8.72 14.20
C ILE A 47 -0.10 9.19 12.91
N VAL A 48 0.72 9.53 11.93
CA VAL A 48 0.31 9.78 10.55
C VAL A 48 0.97 8.72 9.68
N PRO A 49 0.20 7.81 9.06
CA PRO A 49 0.77 6.75 8.26
C PRO A 49 1.38 7.30 6.97
N LEU A 50 2.64 6.93 6.71
CA LEU A 50 3.32 7.21 5.45
C LEU A 50 3.32 5.97 4.56
N PRO A 51 3.19 6.14 3.24
CA PRO A 51 3.38 5.05 2.28
C PRO A 51 4.86 4.68 2.15
N ILE A 52 5.15 3.42 1.80
CA ILE A 52 6.48 3.09 1.27
C ILE A 52 6.64 3.61 -0.15
N GLY A 53 5.55 3.80 -0.89
CA GLY A 53 5.57 4.33 -2.23
C GLY A 53 6.08 3.33 -3.28
N PHE A 54 6.63 3.88 -4.37
CA PHE A 54 7.26 3.10 -5.43
C PHE A 54 8.64 2.58 -5.00
N GLN A 55 9.21 1.68 -5.81
CA GLN A 55 10.57 1.16 -5.57
C GLN A 55 11.63 2.27 -5.62
N GLU A 56 12.84 1.94 -5.22
CA GLU A 56 13.99 2.84 -5.32
C GLU A 56 14.25 3.23 -6.80
N LYS A 57 14.76 4.43 -7.01
CA LYS A 57 14.96 5.04 -8.33
C LYS A 57 15.78 4.16 -9.30
N GLU A 58 16.72 3.40 -8.77
CA GLU A 58 17.61 2.51 -9.49
C GLU A 58 16.91 1.25 -10.04
N ARG A 59 15.72 0.94 -9.54
CA ARG A 59 14.90 -0.17 -10.01
C ARG A 59 13.88 0.31 -11.04
N SER A 60 13.50 -0.59 -11.94
CA SER A 60 12.52 -0.27 -12.99
C SER A 60 11.19 0.26 -12.44
N GLY A 61 10.73 -0.27 -11.31
CA GLY A 61 9.52 0.17 -10.63
C GLY A 61 9.67 1.48 -9.82
N GLY A 62 10.85 2.09 -9.81
CA GLY A 62 11.14 3.39 -9.19
C GLY A 62 11.44 4.50 -10.19
N ASN A 63 11.48 4.20 -11.49
CA ASN A 63 11.71 5.20 -12.53
C ASN A 63 10.51 6.14 -12.67
N GLN A 64 10.67 7.38 -12.23
CA GLN A 64 9.58 8.37 -12.17
C GLN A 64 9.00 8.73 -13.54
N GLU A 65 9.82 8.77 -14.58
CA GLU A 65 9.35 9.07 -15.94
C GLU A 65 8.45 7.94 -16.44
N SER A 66 8.87 6.69 -16.30
CA SER A 66 8.08 5.52 -16.68
C SER A 66 6.78 5.41 -15.88
N ILE A 67 6.81 5.70 -14.58
CA ILE A 67 5.61 5.72 -13.73
C ILE A 67 4.65 6.82 -14.19
N SER A 68 5.16 8.03 -14.46
CA SER A 68 4.37 9.16 -14.92
C SER A 68 3.76 8.91 -16.30
N GLU A 69 4.50 8.28 -17.20
CA GLU A 69 4.01 7.85 -18.51
C GLU A 69 2.87 6.83 -18.38
N CYS A 70 3.04 5.79 -17.57
CA CYS A 70 2.00 4.81 -17.29
C CYS A 70 0.75 5.48 -16.70
N HIS A 71 0.95 6.38 -15.73
CA HIS A 71 -0.15 7.10 -15.10
C HIS A 71 -0.92 8.01 -16.08
N ALA A 72 -0.21 8.73 -16.95
CA ALA A 72 -0.81 9.61 -17.94
C ALA A 72 -1.61 8.86 -19.01
N ASN A 73 -1.16 7.66 -19.38
CA ASN A 73 -1.76 6.85 -20.45
C ASN A 73 -2.67 5.72 -19.93
N LYS A 74 -3.00 5.73 -18.63
CA LYS A 74 -3.83 4.68 -18.03
C LYS A 74 -5.19 4.56 -18.67
N THR A 75 -5.65 3.34 -18.79
CA THR A 75 -7.02 3.03 -19.24
C THR A 75 -8.06 3.57 -18.24
N PRO A 76 -9.10 4.26 -18.67
CA PRO A 76 -10.23 4.62 -17.80
C PRO A 76 -10.78 3.40 -17.05
N PHE A 77 -11.11 3.57 -15.77
CA PHE A 77 -11.53 2.47 -14.89
C PHE A 77 -12.70 1.67 -15.49
N GLU A 78 -13.66 2.34 -16.10
CA GLU A 78 -14.88 1.74 -16.67
C GLU A 78 -14.57 0.84 -17.89
N ARG A 79 -13.42 1.03 -18.54
CA ARG A 79 -12.98 0.25 -19.68
C ARG A 79 -12.10 -0.95 -19.31
N LYS A 80 -11.71 -1.05 -18.05
CA LYS A 80 -10.90 -2.16 -17.54
C LYS A 80 -11.78 -3.41 -17.37
N LYS A 81 -11.14 -4.57 -17.36
CA LYS A 81 -11.81 -5.86 -17.13
C LYS A 81 -12.40 -5.92 -15.72
N ASP A 82 -13.64 -6.36 -15.59
CA ASP A 82 -14.32 -6.70 -14.34
C ASP A 82 -13.77 -8.02 -13.76
N ARG A 83 -12.47 -8.07 -13.53
CA ARG A 83 -11.74 -9.24 -13.05
C ARG A 83 -10.62 -8.81 -12.11
N ILE A 84 -10.12 -9.76 -11.36
CA ILE A 84 -8.99 -9.57 -10.48
C ILE A 84 -7.74 -10.13 -11.14
N LEU A 85 -6.67 -9.34 -11.23
CA LEU A 85 -5.35 -9.85 -11.58
C LEU A 85 -4.66 -10.38 -10.32
N LEU A 86 -4.22 -11.63 -10.35
CA LEU A 86 -3.27 -12.22 -9.40
C LEU A 86 -1.90 -12.27 -10.08
N PRO A 87 -1.07 -11.24 -9.93
CA PRO A 87 0.22 -11.18 -10.62
C PRO A 87 1.26 -12.03 -9.89
N TYR A 88 2.38 -12.29 -10.57
CA TYR A 88 3.52 -12.96 -9.97
C TYR A 88 3.95 -12.30 -8.65
N HIS A 89 4.15 -13.13 -7.63
CA HIS A 89 4.68 -12.72 -6.32
C HIS A 89 6.00 -13.44 -6.05
N ILE A 90 7.01 -12.69 -5.70
CA ILE A 90 8.31 -13.28 -5.31
C ILE A 90 8.10 -14.03 -3.98
N ILE A 91 8.41 -15.32 -4.00
CA ILE A 91 8.53 -16.11 -2.77
C ILE A 91 9.99 -16.01 -2.34
N HIS A 92 10.27 -15.10 -1.43
CA HIS A 92 11.63 -14.95 -0.91
C HIS A 92 12.05 -16.15 -0.06
N PRO A 93 13.32 -16.59 -0.16
CA PRO A 93 13.88 -17.52 0.79
C PRO A 93 13.74 -16.95 2.21
N PRO A 94 13.52 -17.83 3.22
CA PRO A 94 13.28 -17.40 4.58
C PRO A 94 14.57 -16.92 5.26
N HIS A 95 14.98 -15.68 5.02
CA HIS A 95 16.13 -15.07 5.70
C HIS A 95 15.78 -14.50 7.08
N SER A 96 14.49 -14.42 7.41
CA SER A 96 13.97 -14.00 8.71
C SER A 96 12.67 -14.72 9.01
N PRO A 97 12.25 -14.79 10.30
CA PRO A 97 10.96 -15.38 10.67
C PRO A 97 9.78 -14.73 9.95
N GLU A 98 9.81 -13.40 9.77
CA GLU A 98 8.78 -12.64 9.07
C GLU A 98 8.77 -12.97 7.57
N GLY A 99 9.93 -13.04 6.93
CA GLY A 99 10.07 -13.43 5.52
C GLY A 99 9.57 -14.85 5.27
N LYS A 100 9.84 -15.77 6.18
CA LYS A 100 9.31 -17.15 6.13
C LYS A 100 7.78 -17.15 6.21
N ARG A 101 7.21 -16.46 7.21
CA ARG A 101 5.77 -16.36 7.38
C ARG A 101 5.08 -15.73 6.15
N ALA A 102 5.65 -14.65 5.63
CA ALA A 102 5.13 -13.99 4.44
C ALA A 102 5.17 -14.91 3.21
N GLY A 103 6.26 -15.67 3.03
CA GLY A 103 6.39 -16.64 1.95
C GLY A 103 5.34 -17.74 2.03
N GLU A 104 5.15 -18.36 3.19
CA GLU A 104 4.14 -19.39 3.43
C GLU A 104 2.71 -18.85 3.22
N SER A 105 2.43 -17.63 3.71
CA SER A 105 1.15 -16.97 3.52
C SER A 105 0.86 -16.71 2.04
N ARG A 106 1.86 -16.25 1.26
CA ARG A 106 1.73 -16.04 -0.18
C ARG A 106 1.44 -17.31 -0.95
N VAL A 107 2.15 -18.41 -0.65
CA VAL A 107 1.92 -19.69 -1.32
C VAL A 107 0.48 -20.14 -1.13
N LYS A 108 0.00 -20.18 0.11
CA LYS A 108 -1.38 -20.55 0.43
C LYS A 108 -2.40 -19.64 -0.26
N ALA A 109 -2.16 -18.32 -0.23
CA ALA A 109 -3.04 -17.35 -0.88
C ALA A 109 -3.08 -17.54 -2.40
N ILE A 110 -1.94 -17.79 -3.05
CA ILE A 110 -1.87 -18.03 -4.50
C ILE A 110 -2.64 -19.31 -4.86
N GLU A 111 -2.44 -20.40 -4.14
CA GLU A 111 -3.15 -21.67 -4.36
C GLU A 111 -4.67 -21.47 -4.25
N GLN A 112 -5.13 -20.81 -3.20
CA GLN A 112 -6.55 -20.56 -2.98
C GLN A 112 -7.15 -19.61 -4.03
N LEU A 113 -6.49 -18.49 -4.30
CA LEU A 113 -7.04 -17.42 -5.14
C LEU A 113 -6.98 -17.74 -6.62
N SER A 114 -5.98 -18.51 -7.08
CA SER A 114 -5.86 -18.89 -8.50
C SER A 114 -6.98 -19.81 -8.98
N SER A 115 -7.69 -20.48 -8.08
CA SER A 115 -8.82 -21.34 -8.40
C SER A 115 -10.15 -20.59 -8.60
N LEU A 116 -10.21 -19.29 -8.23
CA LEU A 116 -11.44 -18.50 -8.30
C LEU A 116 -11.76 -18.10 -9.75
N PRO A 117 -13.00 -18.29 -10.23
CA PRO A 117 -13.36 -18.12 -11.65
C PRO A 117 -13.25 -16.66 -12.14
N PHE A 118 -13.24 -15.67 -11.24
CA PHE A 118 -13.12 -14.24 -11.52
C PHE A 118 -11.69 -13.70 -11.31
N VAL A 119 -10.70 -14.58 -11.06
CA VAL A 119 -9.29 -14.24 -10.91
C VAL A 119 -8.51 -14.73 -12.13
N ASP A 120 -7.70 -13.85 -12.70
CA ASP A 120 -6.75 -14.17 -13.76
C ASP A 120 -5.34 -14.23 -13.15
N SER A 121 -4.73 -15.40 -13.14
CA SER A 121 -3.38 -15.61 -12.61
C SER A 121 -2.30 -15.33 -13.66
N GLN A 122 -1.26 -14.60 -13.26
CA GLN A 122 -0.02 -14.43 -14.01
C GLN A 122 1.12 -15.04 -13.19
N PRO A 123 1.45 -16.32 -13.37
CA PRO A 123 2.43 -17.02 -12.55
C PRO A 123 3.87 -16.68 -12.89
N GLU A 124 4.13 -16.13 -14.07
CA GLU A 124 5.47 -15.80 -14.55
C GLU A 124 5.83 -14.35 -14.23
N LYS A 125 7.11 -14.14 -13.91
CA LYS A 125 7.65 -12.79 -13.71
C LYS A 125 7.76 -12.09 -15.05
N LEU A 126 7.09 -10.95 -15.18
CA LEU A 126 7.22 -10.06 -16.33
C LEU A 126 8.27 -8.96 -16.08
N PRO A 127 8.89 -8.41 -17.14
CA PRO A 127 9.53 -7.11 -17.08
C PRO A 127 8.57 -6.06 -16.55
N TRP A 128 9.05 -5.09 -15.77
CA TRP A 128 8.16 -4.16 -15.06
C TRP A 128 7.19 -3.40 -15.98
N LYS A 129 7.65 -2.94 -17.15
CA LYS A 129 6.79 -2.25 -18.13
C LYS A 129 5.66 -3.17 -18.63
N ASP A 130 5.98 -4.41 -18.95
CA ASP A 130 4.98 -5.37 -19.45
C ASP A 130 3.97 -5.72 -18.36
N TYR A 131 4.45 -5.81 -17.10
CA TYR A 131 3.57 -5.95 -15.93
C TYR A 131 2.62 -4.76 -15.77
N MET A 132 3.11 -3.51 -15.93
CA MET A 132 2.25 -2.32 -15.85
C MET A 132 1.20 -2.30 -16.97
N VAL A 133 1.57 -2.69 -18.20
CA VAL A 133 0.63 -2.84 -19.32
C VAL A 133 -0.41 -3.95 -19.06
N LEU A 134 0.00 -5.03 -18.41
CA LEU A 134 -0.94 -6.08 -17.99
C LEU A 134 -1.88 -5.58 -16.92
N LEU A 135 -1.33 -4.97 -15.86
CA LEU A 135 -2.09 -4.45 -14.71
C LEU A 135 -3.13 -3.42 -15.14
N ASP A 136 -2.80 -2.56 -16.10
CA ASP A 136 -3.71 -1.52 -16.61
C ASP A 136 -4.99 -2.07 -17.27
N LYS A 137 -5.03 -3.35 -17.60
CA LYS A 137 -6.22 -4.01 -18.18
C LYS A 137 -7.27 -4.40 -17.15
N TYR A 138 -6.96 -4.35 -15.85
CA TYR A 138 -7.80 -4.89 -14.77
C TYR A 138 -8.31 -3.81 -13.83
N LYS A 139 -9.56 -3.94 -13.38
CA LYS A 139 -10.10 -3.08 -12.32
C LYS A 139 -9.48 -3.37 -10.96
N PHE A 140 -9.13 -4.64 -10.71
CA PHE A 140 -8.68 -5.10 -9.40
C PHE A 140 -7.37 -5.89 -9.49
N VAL A 141 -6.55 -5.80 -8.45
CA VAL A 141 -5.30 -6.55 -8.35
C VAL A 141 -5.05 -7.06 -6.94
N MET A 142 -4.60 -8.31 -6.82
CA MET A 142 -4.17 -8.88 -5.54
C MET A 142 -2.83 -8.28 -5.10
N CYS A 143 -2.82 -7.75 -3.89
CA CYS A 143 -1.66 -7.18 -3.24
C CYS A 143 -1.31 -8.01 -1.99
N LEU A 144 -0.70 -9.19 -2.23
CA LEU A 144 -0.29 -10.07 -1.14
C LEU A 144 0.90 -9.48 -0.39
N GLU A 145 0.77 -9.33 0.93
CA GLU A 145 1.81 -8.76 1.79
C GLU A 145 3.18 -9.44 1.61
N GLY A 146 4.25 -8.67 1.75
CA GLY A 146 5.62 -9.13 1.69
C GLY A 146 6.20 -9.37 3.08
N THR A 147 7.47 -9.02 3.25
CA THR A 147 8.11 -8.98 4.58
C THR A 147 7.36 -8.01 5.50
N GLY A 148 6.80 -6.94 4.93
CA GLY A 148 5.89 -6.03 5.61
C GLY A 148 4.51 -6.01 4.95
N PRO A 149 3.52 -5.41 5.64
CA PRO A 149 2.16 -5.29 5.13
C PRO A 149 2.06 -4.31 3.96
N ASP A 150 2.87 -3.25 3.94
CA ASP A 150 2.92 -2.31 2.82
C ASP A 150 3.86 -2.81 1.73
N ILE A 151 3.37 -2.78 0.49
CA ILE A 151 4.10 -3.26 -0.69
C ILE A 151 3.95 -2.28 -1.86
N HIS A 152 4.98 -2.17 -2.69
CA HIS A 152 5.02 -1.27 -3.84
C HIS A 152 3.86 -1.47 -4.82
N ARG A 153 3.33 -2.70 -4.92
CA ARG A 153 2.19 -3.02 -5.80
C ARG A 153 0.93 -2.23 -5.48
N ASN A 154 0.70 -1.86 -4.23
CA ASN A 154 -0.41 -0.99 -3.88
C ASN A 154 -0.34 0.34 -4.66
N TYR A 155 0.86 0.91 -4.78
CA TYR A 155 1.08 2.20 -5.44
C TYR A 155 1.12 2.09 -6.96
N GLU A 156 1.64 0.98 -7.48
CA GLU A 156 1.56 0.64 -8.91
C GLU A 156 0.09 0.51 -9.35
N ALA A 157 -0.72 -0.18 -8.56
CA ALA A 157 -2.16 -0.30 -8.79
C ALA A 157 -2.88 1.06 -8.76
N LEU A 158 -2.64 1.84 -7.70
CA LEU A 158 -3.23 3.16 -7.55
C LEU A 158 -2.84 4.09 -8.70
N ALA A 159 -1.58 4.07 -9.16
CA ALA A 159 -1.11 4.89 -10.27
C ALA A 159 -1.87 4.60 -11.58
N LEU A 160 -2.32 3.39 -11.77
CA LEU A 160 -3.13 2.97 -12.92
C LEU A 160 -4.64 3.02 -12.66
N HIS A 161 -5.08 3.59 -11.54
CA HIS A 161 -6.48 3.57 -11.12
C HIS A 161 -7.06 2.14 -11.08
N CYS A 162 -6.26 1.17 -10.61
CA CYS A 162 -6.71 -0.17 -10.25
C CYS A 162 -6.95 -0.21 -8.74
N VAL A 163 -7.94 -0.95 -8.30
CA VAL A 163 -8.26 -1.11 -6.87
C VAL A 163 -7.43 -2.24 -6.28
N PRO A 164 -6.49 -1.98 -5.37
CA PRO A 164 -5.73 -3.03 -4.71
C PRO A 164 -6.60 -3.79 -3.71
N ILE A 165 -6.43 -5.10 -3.70
CA ILE A 165 -7.10 -6.01 -2.76
C ILE A 165 -6.06 -6.57 -1.80
N ASN A 166 -6.29 -6.37 -0.51
CA ASN A 166 -5.39 -6.72 0.57
C ASN A 166 -6.09 -7.54 1.66
N ILE A 167 -5.33 -8.23 2.49
CA ILE A 167 -5.79 -8.67 3.80
C ILE A 167 -5.79 -7.47 4.76
N LYS A 168 -6.75 -7.46 5.69
CA LYS A 168 -6.84 -6.46 6.76
C LYS A 168 -5.59 -6.46 7.61
N THR A 169 -4.88 -5.37 7.53
CA THR A 169 -3.65 -5.08 8.28
C THR A 169 -3.64 -3.60 8.63
N ILE A 170 -2.50 -3.11 9.08
CA ILE A 170 -2.28 -1.66 9.26
C ILE A 170 -2.46 -0.84 7.97
N MET A 171 -2.48 -1.49 6.80
CA MET A 171 -2.71 -0.83 5.50
C MET A 171 -4.11 -0.22 5.42
N GLU A 172 -5.12 -0.81 6.07
CA GLU A 172 -6.47 -0.24 6.17
C GLU A 172 -6.43 1.18 6.78
N ASN A 173 -5.55 1.41 7.76
CA ASN A 173 -5.36 2.73 8.37
C ASN A 173 -4.75 3.74 7.40
N LEU A 174 -3.74 3.34 6.63
CA LEU A 174 -3.12 4.21 5.63
C LEU A 174 -4.12 4.60 4.56
N PHE A 175 -4.84 3.62 4.01
CA PHE A 175 -5.83 3.87 2.97
C PHE A 175 -7.00 4.72 3.48
N GLY A 176 -7.51 4.43 4.67
CA GLY A 176 -8.56 5.22 5.31
C GLY A 176 -8.14 6.65 5.60
N PHE A 177 -6.93 6.85 6.14
CA PHE A 177 -6.40 8.19 6.46
C PHE A 177 -6.28 9.06 5.21
N HIS A 178 -5.79 8.50 4.11
CA HIS A 178 -5.60 9.22 2.84
C HIS A 178 -6.81 9.11 1.89
N ARG A 179 -7.89 8.44 2.31
CA ARG A 179 -9.12 8.21 1.52
C ARG A 179 -8.85 7.55 0.17
N LEU A 180 -7.97 6.57 0.15
CA LEU A 180 -7.59 5.85 -1.05
C LEU A 180 -8.56 4.69 -1.32
N PRO A 181 -8.86 4.37 -2.59
CA PRO A 181 -9.64 3.19 -2.93
C PRO A 181 -8.83 1.93 -2.66
N GLY A 182 -9.45 0.96 -2.00
CA GLY A 182 -8.87 -0.34 -1.71
C GLY A 182 -9.88 -1.28 -1.06
N LEU A 183 -9.68 -2.58 -1.23
CA LEU A 183 -10.50 -3.61 -0.61
C LEU A 183 -9.68 -4.39 0.42
N PHE A 184 -10.27 -4.62 1.59
CA PHE A 184 -9.60 -5.26 2.71
C PHE A 184 -10.45 -6.40 3.26
N PHE A 185 -9.91 -7.62 3.23
CA PHE A 185 -10.57 -8.84 3.71
C PHE A 185 -9.90 -9.35 4.97
N SER A 186 -10.67 -9.83 5.95
CA SER A 186 -10.11 -10.47 7.15
C SER A 186 -9.52 -11.87 6.86
N SER A 187 -10.00 -12.53 5.80
CA SER A 187 -9.50 -13.79 5.25
C SER A 187 -9.82 -13.84 3.76
N TRP A 188 -9.00 -14.55 2.98
CA TRP A 188 -9.27 -14.80 1.57
C TRP A 188 -10.54 -15.65 1.35
N ASP A 189 -10.98 -16.44 2.35
CA ASP A 189 -12.25 -17.18 2.31
C ASP A 189 -13.47 -16.27 2.19
N HIS A 190 -13.33 -15.00 2.55
CA HIS A 190 -14.40 -14.01 2.42
C HIS A 190 -14.51 -13.40 1.02
N LEU A 191 -13.57 -13.68 0.14
CA LEU A 191 -13.61 -13.25 -1.25
C LEU A 191 -14.33 -14.33 -2.08
N ASN A 192 -15.59 -14.09 -2.41
CA ASN A 192 -16.43 -14.93 -3.25
C ASN A 192 -17.05 -14.13 -4.40
N GLU A 193 -17.71 -14.83 -5.34
CA GLU A 193 -18.23 -14.21 -6.55
C GLU A 193 -19.31 -13.15 -6.28
N ASP A 194 -20.23 -13.41 -5.35
CA ASP A 194 -21.30 -12.46 -5.02
C ASP A 194 -20.75 -11.16 -4.46
N LYS A 195 -19.79 -11.23 -3.52
CA LYS A 195 -19.11 -10.05 -3.00
C LYS A 195 -18.31 -9.35 -4.08
N PHE A 196 -17.62 -10.11 -4.92
CA PHE A 196 -16.83 -9.52 -6.00
C PHE A 196 -17.71 -8.73 -6.98
N ARG A 197 -18.87 -9.25 -7.37
CA ARG A 197 -19.83 -8.52 -8.21
C ARG A 197 -20.25 -7.20 -7.61
N ASN A 198 -20.55 -7.16 -6.32
CA ASN A 198 -20.89 -5.92 -5.61
C ASN A 198 -19.75 -4.89 -5.65
N TYR A 199 -18.48 -5.33 -5.64
CA TYR A 199 -17.34 -4.43 -5.77
C TYR A 199 -17.11 -3.93 -7.20
N VAL A 200 -17.45 -4.72 -8.22
CA VAL A 200 -17.37 -4.29 -9.63
C VAL A 200 -18.28 -3.09 -9.90
N ASP A 201 -19.46 -3.10 -9.31
CA ASP A 201 -20.48 -2.05 -9.50
C ASP A 201 -20.28 -0.83 -8.58
N PHE A 202 -19.29 -0.89 -7.67
CA PHE A 202 -19.02 0.21 -6.75
C PHE A 202 -18.32 1.37 -7.46
N ASN A 203 -18.77 2.59 -7.16
CA ASN A 203 -18.15 3.79 -7.71
C ASN A 203 -16.91 4.22 -6.89
N TYR A 204 -15.73 3.85 -7.37
CA TYR A 204 -14.46 4.19 -6.71
C TYR A 204 -14.02 5.63 -7.00
N ASN A 205 -13.66 6.36 -5.95
CA ASN A 205 -13.13 7.72 -6.09
C ASN A 205 -11.59 7.69 -6.14
N PHE A 206 -11.01 7.92 -7.31
CA PHE A 206 -9.58 8.03 -7.52
C PHE A 206 -9.02 9.47 -7.39
N GLY A 207 -9.85 10.48 -7.18
CA GLY A 207 -9.41 11.87 -7.04
C GLY A 207 -8.31 12.08 -5.99
N PRO A 208 -8.38 11.46 -4.79
CA PRO A 208 -7.30 11.56 -3.80
C PRO A 208 -5.97 10.96 -4.26
N VAL A 209 -6.00 9.93 -5.14
CA VAL A 209 -4.80 9.21 -5.58
C VAL A 209 -3.82 10.11 -6.31
N ASP A 210 -4.31 10.94 -7.23
CA ASP A 210 -3.49 11.82 -8.06
C ASP A 210 -2.71 12.86 -7.23
N VAL A 211 -3.22 13.18 -6.05
CA VAL A 211 -2.57 14.07 -5.07
C VAL A 211 -1.64 13.27 -4.15
N PHE A 212 -2.12 12.14 -3.64
CA PHE A 212 -1.42 11.28 -2.69
C PHE A 212 -0.08 10.75 -3.24
N LEU A 213 -0.02 10.38 -4.52
CA LEU A 213 1.21 9.85 -5.14
C LEU A 213 2.32 10.91 -5.30
N LYS A 214 2.05 12.19 -5.03
CA LYS A 214 3.04 13.26 -5.12
C LYS A 214 3.77 13.45 -3.79
N VAL A 215 5.11 13.48 -3.82
CA VAL A 215 5.94 13.78 -2.64
C VAL A 215 5.54 15.11 -2.02
N LYS A 216 5.17 16.10 -2.84
CA LYS A 216 4.71 17.41 -2.38
C LYS A 216 3.52 17.32 -1.40
N TYR A 217 2.58 16.42 -1.62
CA TYR A 217 1.44 16.22 -0.71
C TYR A 217 1.88 15.90 0.72
N HIS A 218 2.81 14.95 0.87
CA HIS A 218 3.31 14.53 2.17
C HIS A 218 4.14 15.64 2.83
N ALA A 219 4.95 16.36 2.05
CA ALA A 219 5.71 17.50 2.53
C ALA A 219 4.81 18.65 2.99
N ASP A 220 3.75 18.96 2.27
CA ASP A 220 2.79 19.99 2.63
C ASP A 220 2.00 19.62 3.90
N LEU A 221 1.65 18.34 4.06
CA LEU A 221 0.99 17.83 5.28
C LEU A 221 1.88 18.03 6.52
N ILE A 222 3.18 17.73 6.41
CA ILE A 222 4.15 17.95 7.48
C ILE A 222 4.26 19.44 7.81
N LYS A 223 4.44 20.31 6.80
CA LYS A 223 4.54 21.76 6.96
C LYS A 223 3.30 22.38 7.61
N LYS A 224 2.13 21.93 7.22
CA LYS A 224 0.85 22.36 7.81
C LYS A 224 0.85 22.12 9.31
N LEU A 225 1.18 20.89 9.74
CA LEU A 225 1.24 20.55 11.17
C LEU A 225 2.33 21.31 11.94
N GLN A 226 3.47 21.59 11.31
CA GLN A 226 4.51 22.45 11.91
C GLN A 226 3.99 23.87 12.15
N ASN A 227 3.26 24.43 11.19
CA ASN A 227 2.75 25.80 11.31
C ASN A 227 1.61 25.92 12.34
N GLU A 228 0.72 24.93 12.40
CA GLU A 228 -0.38 24.88 13.39
C GLU A 228 0.12 24.80 14.84
N ASN A 229 1.36 24.34 15.05
CA ASN A 229 1.96 24.13 16.37
C ASN A 229 3.16 25.07 16.66
N ARG A 230 3.35 26.14 15.87
CA ARG A 230 4.41 27.15 16.12
C ARG A 230 4.08 28.15 17.22
N GLY A 231 2.92 28.05 17.85
CA GLY A 231 2.44 28.95 18.91
C GLY A 231 2.55 28.40 20.34
N PHE A 232 3.30 27.31 20.55
CA PHE A 232 3.52 26.70 21.87
C PHE A 232 4.96 26.80 22.31
#